data_b704e2a572230f9db03169b889167877
#
_entry.id   b704e2a572230f9db03169b889167877
#
_cell.length_a   1.000
_cell.length_b   1.000
_cell.length_c   1.000
_cell.angle_alpha   90.00
_cell.angle_beta   90.00
_cell.angle_gamma   90.00
#
_symmetry.space_group_name_H-M   'P 1'
#
loop_
_entity.id
_entity.type
_entity.pdbx_description
1 polymer ?
#
loop_
_entity_poly.entity_id
_entity_poly.type
_entity_poly.pdbx_seq_one_letter_code
_entity_poly.pdbx_strand_id
1 'polypeptide(L)'
;IMIIHQIFEKHTNILSVSSKSTTIFILTLIFFLNTADFSLADRSETSRLMRHAANLSQNGKNQEALKIFIEITRMEPNNFYGYNNLGMVYSQMQKNKKALKAYEKSLSINPIFPMTLNNIGSLHMAMGHYDKAEMFLKKALSLFGSFHLVSTNLGELYFKQKRYSEAMTYLNKSLKDMPSFPPTHRLLGELHQAEGRMDEADKEFSLFKELQLKSK
;
A
#
# COMPACT_ATOMS: atom_id res chain seq x y z
N ILE A 1 -1.65 -27.36 -24.95
CA ILE A 1 -1.96 -27.27 -26.39
C ILE A 1 -2.12 -28.67 -26.98
N MET A 2 -1.18 -29.62 -26.78
CA MET A 2 -1.27 -31.01 -27.31
C MET A 2 -2.50 -31.79 -26.81
N ILE A 3 -2.89 -31.65 -25.54
CA ILE A 3 -4.05 -32.34 -24.95
C ILE A 3 -5.36 -31.82 -25.56
N ILE A 4 -5.45 -30.53 -25.85
CA ILE A 4 -6.64 -29.90 -26.46
C ILE A 4 -6.81 -30.37 -27.92
N HIS A 5 -5.69 -30.56 -28.65
CA HIS A 5 -5.71 -31.07 -30.02
C HIS A 5 -6.18 -32.52 -30.09
N GLN A 6 -5.77 -33.38 -29.14
CA GLN A 6 -6.23 -34.76 -29.06
C GLN A 6 -7.70 -34.88 -28.68
N ILE A 7 -8.23 -33.99 -27.85
CA ILE A 7 -9.66 -33.95 -27.51
C ILE A 7 -10.47 -33.49 -28.73
N PHE A 8 -9.94 -32.54 -29.50
CA PHE A 8 -10.58 -32.00 -30.69
C PHE A 8 -10.73 -33.08 -31.79
N GLU A 9 -9.69 -33.85 -32.10
CA GLU A 9 -9.76 -34.95 -33.10
C GLU A 9 -10.70 -36.08 -32.69
N LYS A 10 -10.84 -36.36 -31.41
CA LYS A 10 -11.68 -37.44 -30.91
C LYS A 10 -13.19 -37.13 -30.94
N HIS A 11 -13.55 -35.83 -30.93
CA HIS A 11 -14.97 -35.38 -30.90
C HIS A 11 -15.50 -34.87 -32.25
N THR A 12 -14.63 -34.54 -33.21
CA THR A 12 -15.07 -34.15 -34.58
C THR A 12 -15.71 -35.27 -35.36
N ASN A 13 -15.49 -36.54 -34.99
CA ASN A 13 -16.10 -37.72 -35.62
C ASN A 13 -17.53 -38.06 -35.11
N ILE A 14 -18.11 -37.34 -34.17
CA ILE A 14 -19.39 -37.70 -33.55
C ILE A 14 -20.53 -36.72 -33.90
N LEU A 15 -20.24 -35.55 -34.50
CA LEU A 15 -21.25 -34.50 -34.69
C LEU A 15 -21.42 -34.03 -36.13
N SER A 16 -22.12 -34.85 -36.92
CA SER A 16 -22.78 -34.39 -38.14
C SER A 16 -24.19 -33.92 -37.86
N VAL A 17 -24.38 -32.78 -37.15
CA VAL A 17 -25.61 -31.97 -37.22
C VAL A 17 -25.40 -30.67 -36.40
N SER A 18 -25.65 -29.52 -37.03
CA SER A 18 -25.63 -28.18 -36.45
C SER A 18 -24.25 -27.49 -36.32
N SER A 19 -23.56 -27.32 -37.43
CA SER A 19 -22.13 -26.93 -37.41
C SER A 19 -21.77 -25.47 -37.13
N LYS A 20 -22.70 -24.53 -37.19
CA LYS A 20 -22.35 -23.08 -36.94
C LYS A 20 -22.40 -22.68 -35.48
N SER A 21 -23.37 -23.18 -34.71
CA SER A 21 -23.56 -22.82 -33.30
C SER A 21 -22.47 -23.44 -32.40
N THR A 22 -22.09 -24.69 -32.64
CA THR A 22 -21.02 -25.40 -31.92
C THR A 22 -19.64 -24.81 -32.24
N THR A 23 -19.39 -24.43 -33.47
CA THR A 23 -18.12 -23.78 -33.87
C THR A 23 -17.97 -22.41 -33.21
N ILE A 24 -19.04 -21.62 -33.17
CA ILE A 24 -19.04 -20.31 -32.46
C ILE A 24 -18.81 -20.51 -30.96
N PHE A 25 -19.48 -21.48 -30.34
CA PHE A 25 -19.28 -21.78 -28.92
C PHE A 25 -17.85 -22.20 -28.59
N ILE A 26 -17.26 -23.06 -29.41
CA ILE A 26 -15.85 -23.48 -29.22
C ILE A 26 -14.90 -22.32 -29.43
N LEU A 27 -15.09 -21.48 -30.45
CA LEU A 27 -14.25 -20.30 -30.68
C LEU A 27 -14.38 -19.27 -29.55
N THR A 28 -15.59 -19.06 -29.02
CA THR A 28 -15.77 -18.19 -27.87
C THR A 28 -15.13 -18.77 -26.61
N LEU A 29 -15.24 -20.08 -26.37
CA LEU A 29 -14.58 -20.74 -25.23
C LEU A 29 -13.05 -20.66 -25.33
N ILE A 30 -12.48 -20.88 -26.51
CA ILE A 30 -11.02 -20.73 -26.76
C ILE A 30 -10.59 -19.26 -26.55
N PHE A 31 -11.39 -18.32 -27.02
CA PHE A 31 -11.14 -16.88 -26.78
C PHE A 31 -11.16 -16.55 -25.29
N PHE A 32 -12.16 -17.04 -24.53
CA PHE A 32 -12.23 -16.85 -23.08
C PHE A 32 -11.08 -17.53 -22.32
N LEU A 33 -10.69 -18.75 -22.72
CA LEU A 33 -9.56 -19.45 -22.10
C LEU A 33 -8.24 -18.71 -22.37
N ASN A 34 -7.99 -18.27 -23.58
CA ASN A 34 -6.79 -17.50 -23.93
C ASN A 34 -6.75 -16.14 -23.21
N THR A 35 -7.89 -15.47 -23.06
CA THR A 35 -7.96 -14.20 -22.31
C THR A 35 -7.78 -14.40 -20.81
N ALA A 36 -8.26 -15.52 -20.26
CA ALA A 36 -8.07 -15.87 -18.85
C ALA A 36 -6.60 -16.18 -18.54
N ASP A 37 -5.94 -16.99 -19.35
CA ASP A 37 -4.51 -17.30 -19.21
C ASP A 37 -3.62 -16.05 -19.37
N PHE A 38 -3.94 -15.18 -20.32
CA PHE A 38 -3.28 -13.89 -20.51
C PHE A 38 -3.46 -13.00 -19.29
N SER A 39 -4.69 -12.91 -18.72
CA SER A 39 -4.95 -12.09 -17.55
C SER A 39 -4.25 -12.60 -16.28
N LEU A 40 -4.08 -13.91 -16.12
CA LEU A 40 -3.35 -14.51 -15.00
C LEU A 40 -1.84 -14.28 -15.11
N ALA A 41 -1.28 -14.42 -16.33
CA ALA A 41 0.13 -14.13 -16.59
C ALA A 41 0.46 -12.65 -16.34
N ASP A 42 -0.41 -11.74 -16.78
CA ASP A 42 -0.28 -10.28 -16.58
C ASP A 42 -0.32 -9.91 -15.09
N ARG A 43 -1.26 -10.48 -14.32
CA ARG A 43 -1.32 -10.30 -12.86
C ARG A 43 -0.08 -10.80 -12.13
N SER A 44 0.52 -11.90 -12.58
CA SER A 44 1.75 -12.43 -11.98
C SER A 44 2.94 -11.52 -12.26
N GLU A 45 3.01 -10.95 -13.46
CA GLU A 45 4.02 -9.98 -13.87
C GLU A 45 3.89 -8.68 -13.09
N THR A 46 2.69 -8.11 -13.01
CA THR A 46 2.42 -6.89 -12.20
C THR A 46 2.81 -7.11 -10.73
N SER A 47 2.49 -8.27 -10.15
CA SER A 47 2.86 -8.59 -8.76
C SER A 47 4.37 -8.67 -8.57
N ARG A 48 5.11 -9.17 -9.57
CA ARG A 48 6.58 -9.20 -9.58
C ARG A 48 7.16 -7.79 -9.68
N LEU A 49 6.64 -6.98 -10.60
CA LEU A 49 7.03 -5.59 -10.79
C LEU A 49 6.75 -4.76 -9.52
N MET A 50 5.59 -4.95 -8.88
CA MET A 50 5.23 -4.28 -7.62
C MET A 50 6.27 -4.54 -6.52
N ARG A 51 6.64 -5.80 -6.30
CA ARG A 51 7.65 -6.18 -5.30
C ARG A 51 9.02 -5.60 -5.63
N HIS A 52 9.42 -5.68 -6.89
CA HIS A 52 10.70 -5.13 -7.34
C HIS A 52 10.77 -3.61 -7.14
N ALA A 53 9.74 -2.88 -7.56
CA ALA A 53 9.66 -1.43 -7.38
C ALA A 53 9.60 -1.02 -5.91
N ALA A 54 8.88 -1.77 -5.06
CA ALA A 54 8.87 -1.53 -3.62
C ALA A 54 10.26 -1.69 -2.99
N ASN A 55 10.98 -2.75 -3.36
CA ASN A 55 12.37 -2.96 -2.91
C ASN A 55 13.30 -1.83 -3.37
N LEU A 56 13.20 -1.40 -4.62
CA LEU A 56 13.97 -0.25 -5.13
C LEU A 56 13.70 1.02 -4.32
N SER A 57 12.43 1.30 -4.03
CA SER A 57 12.02 2.46 -3.25
C SER A 57 12.56 2.40 -1.80
N GLN A 58 12.50 1.23 -1.16
CA GLN A 58 13.06 1.02 0.18
C GLN A 58 14.58 1.24 0.22
N ASN A 59 15.28 0.92 -0.87
CA ASN A 59 16.73 1.14 -1.02
C ASN A 59 17.08 2.55 -1.54
N GLY A 60 16.11 3.49 -1.57
CA GLY A 60 16.32 4.87 -2.00
C GLY A 60 16.44 5.06 -3.52
N LYS A 61 16.31 4.00 -4.32
CA LYS A 61 16.37 4.04 -5.80
C LYS A 61 15.05 4.54 -6.39
N ASN A 62 14.60 5.71 -5.92
CA ASN A 62 13.27 6.25 -6.22
C ASN A 62 13.02 6.51 -7.71
N GLN A 63 14.05 6.85 -8.50
CA GLN A 63 13.89 7.07 -9.94
C GLN A 63 13.59 5.77 -10.71
N GLU A 64 14.23 4.65 -10.30
CA GLU A 64 13.98 3.34 -10.89
C GLU A 64 12.59 2.83 -10.49
N ALA A 65 12.26 2.91 -9.19
CA ALA A 65 10.94 2.56 -8.68
C ALA A 65 9.81 3.35 -9.38
N LEU A 66 10.03 4.66 -9.60
CA LEU A 66 9.06 5.54 -10.28
C LEU A 66 8.72 5.03 -11.68
N LYS A 67 9.74 4.64 -12.48
CA LYS A 67 9.53 4.13 -13.84
C LYS A 67 8.63 2.88 -13.84
N ILE A 68 8.91 1.96 -12.91
CA ILE A 68 8.15 0.71 -12.82
C ILE A 68 6.72 0.98 -12.33
N PHE A 69 6.50 1.84 -11.32
CA PHE A 69 5.14 2.16 -10.88
C PHE A 69 4.31 2.90 -11.94
N ILE A 70 4.93 3.75 -12.77
CA ILE A 70 4.26 4.35 -13.92
C ILE A 70 3.84 3.26 -14.93
N GLU A 71 4.71 2.29 -15.20
CA GLU A 71 4.39 1.17 -16.09
C GLU A 71 3.23 0.33 -15.54
N ILE A 72 3.27 -0.04 -14.26
CA ILE A 72 2.18 -0.76 -13.59
C ILE A 72 0.85 -0.01 -13.73
N THR A 73 0.82 1.31 -13.48
CA THR A 73 -0.42 2.09 -13.60
C THR A 73 -0.91 2.23 -15.04
N ARG A 74 -0.03 2.04 -16.04
CA ARG A 74 -0.40 1.99 -17.45
C ARG A 74 -0.95 0.61 -17.85
N MET A 75 -0.34 -0.48 -17.36
CA MET A 75 -0.80 -1.85 -17.61
C MET A 75 -2.15 -2.10 -16.93
N GLU A 76 -2.28 -1.67 -15.68
CA GLU A 76 -3.47 -1.85 -14.85
C GLU A 76 -4.03 -0.49 -14.38
N PRO A 77 -4.83 0.23 -15.19
CA PRO A 77 -5.35 1.56 -14.84
C PRO A 77 -6.28 1.59 -13.63
N ASN A 78 -6.77 0.42 -13.18
CA ASN A 78 -7.61 0.27 -11.99
C ASN A 78 -6.86 -0.33 -10.77
N ASN A 79 -5.54 -0.41 -10.83
CA ASN A 79 -4.72 -0.87 -9.72
C ASN A 79 -4.48 0.24 -8.72
N PHE A 80 -5.34 0.33 -7.69
CA PHE A 80 -5.20 1.36 -6.64
C PHE A 80 -3.91 1.20 -5.81
N TYR A 81 -3.36 -0.01 -5.66
CA TYR A 81 -2.05 -0.23 -5.03
C TYR A 81 -0.92 0.41 -5.84
N GLY A 82 -0.95 0.28 -7.17
CA GLY A 82 0.01 0.91 -8.07
C GLY A 82 0.04 2.43 -7.89
N TYR A 83 -1.13 3.06 -7.87
CA TYR A 83 -1.25 4.51 -7.66
C TYR A 83 -0.84 4.93 -6.24
N ASN A 84 -1.17 4.14 -5.21
CA ASN A 84 -0.72 4.42 -3.85
C ASN A 84 0.82 4.43 -3.77
N ASN A 85 1.48 3.41 -4.32
CA ASN A 85 2.93 3.30 -4.30
C ASN A 85 3.61 4.36 -5.19
N LEU A 86 3.01 4.70 -6.33
CA LEU A 86 3.43 5.83 -7.15
C LEU A 86 3.40 7.14 -6.35
N GLY A 87 2.33 7.37 -5.58
CA GLY A 87 2.21 8.51 -4.68
C GLY A 87 3.29 8.52 -3.60
N MET A 88 3.57 7.36 -3.01
CA MET A 88 4.61 7.21 -2.00
C MET A 88 6.00 7.55 -2.56
N VAL A 89 6.36 7.06 -3.75
CA VAL A 89 7.63 7.40 -4.40
C VAL A 89 7.72 8.88 -4.73
N TYR A 90 6.64 9.51 -5.23
CA TYR A 90 6.63 10.95 -5.44
C TYR A 90 6.79 11.73 -4.13
N SER A 91 6.19 11.27 -3.03
CA SER A 91 6.35 11.88 -1.71
C SER A 91 7.80 11.81 -1.22
N GLN A 92 8.45 10.65 -1.32
CA GLN A 92 9.87 10.47 -0.98
C GLN A 92 10.78 11.38 -1.83
N MET A 93 10.40 11.66 -3.07
CA MET A 93 11.10 12.60 -3.95
C MET A 93 10.70 14.07 -3.72
N GLN A 94 9.93 14.37 -2.68
CA GLN A 94 9.39 15.71 -2.35
C GLN A 94 8.53 16.34 -3.46
N LYS A 95 8.01 15.52 -4.38
CA LYS A 95 7.11 15.96 -5.46
C LYS A 95 5.65 15.95 -4.97
N ASN A 96 5.34 16.71 -3.92
CA ASN A 96 4.10 16.65 -3.15
C ASN A 96 2.83 16.78 -4.00
N LYS A 97 2.82 17.69 -5.00
CA LYS A 97 1.65 17.83 -5.90
C LYS A 97 1.39 16.57 -6.73
N LYS A 98 2.46 15.89 -7.19
CA LYS A 98 2.33 14.63 -7.94
C LYS A 98 1.93 13.49 -7.03
N ALA A 99 2.44 13.46 -5.80
CA ALA A 99 2.05 12.48 -4.79
C ALA A 99 0.55 12.55 -4.49
N LEU A 100 0.01 13.75 -4.22
CA LEU A 100 -1.42 13.94 -3.98
C LEU A 100 -2.26 13.45 -5.15
N LYS A 101 -1.91 13.81 -6.40
CA LYS A 101 -2.64 13.34 -7.59
C LYS A 101 -2.67 11.82 -7.71
N ALA A 102 -1.54 11.15 -7.40
CA ALA A 102 -1.48 9.70 -7.44
C ALA A 102 -2.33 9.07 -6.33
N TYR A 103 -2.28 9.60 -5.11
CA TYR A 103 -3.12 9.16 -4.00
C TYR A 103 -4.62 9.39 -4.27
N GLU A 104 -5.00 10.56 -4.82
CA GLU A 104 -6.37 10.86 -5.23
C GLU A 104 -6.86 9.85 -6.27
N LYS A 105 -6.02 9.47 -7.22
CA LYS A 105 -6.35 8.42 -8.19
C LYS A 105 -6.53 7.06 -7.52
N SER A 106 -5.67 6.69 -6.54
CA SER A 106 -5.86 5.49 -5.74
C SER A 106 -7.21 5.48 -5.03
N LEU A 107 -7.58 6.58 -4.35
CA LEU A 107 -8.86 6.70 -3.65
C LEU A 107 -10.06 6.80 -4.60
N SER A 108 -9.90 7.29 -5.83
CA SER A 108 -11.00 7.27 -6.83
C SER A 108 -11.35 5.85 -7.27
N ILE A 109 -10.41 4.91 -7.16
CA ILE A 109 -10.60 3.48 -7.46
C ILE A 109 -11.07 2.72 -6.21
N ASN A 110 -10.43 2.95 -5.07
CA ASN A 110 -10.81 2.37 -3.79
C ASN A 110 -10.92 3.46 -2.70
N PRO A 111 -12.12 4.04 -2.48
CA PRO A 111 -12.33 5.16 -1.56
C PRO A 111 -12.08 4.86 -0.08
N ILE A 112 -12.03 3.57 0.28
CA ILE A 112 -11.86 3.11 1.67
C ILE A 112 -10.48 2.50 1.91
N PHE A 113 -9.50 2.72 1.03
CA PHE A 113 -8.16 2.15 1.20
C PHE A 113 -7.36 2.92 2.26
N PRO A 114 -7.17 2.35 3.48
CA PRO A 114 -6.64 3.11 4.62
C PRO A 114 -5.18 3.49 4.46
N MET A 115 -4.39 2.68 3.74
CA MET A 115 -2.98 3.00 3.47
C MET A 115 -2.84 4.31 2.69
N THR A 116 -3.69 4.53 1.68
CA THR A 116 -3.67 5.79 0.91
C THR A 116 -4.12 6.97 1.77
N LEU A 117 -5.16 6.80 2.59
CA LEU A 117 -5.61 7.85 3.53
C LEU A 117 -4.50 8.19 4.53
N ASN A 118 -3.82 7.19 5.08
CA ASN A 118 -2.67 7.37 5.97
C ASN A 118 -1.53 8.14 5.28
N ASN A 119 -1.20 7.76 4.05
CA ASN A 119 -0.13 8.40 3.28
C ASN A 119 -0.45 9.86 2.93
N ILE A 120 -1.71 10.16 2.60
CA ILE A 120 -2.18 11.55 2.41
C ILE A 120 -2.05 12.33 3.71
N GLY A 121 -2.47 11.73 4.84
CA GLY A 121 -2.34 12.34 6.17
C GLY A 121 -0.89 12.66 6.50
N SER A 122 0.01 11.70 6.33
CA SER A 122 1.45 11.89 6.56
C SER A 122 2.05 12.95 5.63
N LEU A 123 1.62 13.00 4.37
CA LEU A 123 2.06 14.03 3.42
C LEU A 123 1.58 15.43 3.82
N HIS A 124 0.33 15.57 4.26
CA HIS A 124 -0.19 16.84 4.78
C HIS A 124 0.54 17.26 6.06
N MET A 125 0.85 16.32 6.96
CA MET A 125 1.64 16.59 8.17
C MET A 125 3.04 17.09 7.80
N ALA A 126 3.71 16.47 6.83
CA ALA A 126 5.03 16.92 6.33
C ALA A 126 4.99 18.32 5.70
N MET A 127 3.85 18.71 5.13
CA MET A 127 3.61 20.06 4.59
C MET A 127 3.15 21.08 5.65
N GLY A 128 3.02 20.69 6.92
CA GLY A 128 2.52 21.56 8.00
C GLY A 128 0.99 21.77 7.99
N HIS A 129 0.25 21.07 7.15
CA HIS A 129 -1.21 21.18 7.06
C HIS A 129 -1.88 20.23 8.07
N TYR A 130 -1.72 20.52 9.36
CA TYR A 130 -2.08 19.63 10.46
C TYR A 130 -3.56 19.26 10.52
N ASP A 131 -4.47 20.19 10.25
CA ASP A 131 -5.92 19.92 10.25
C ASP A 131 -6.31 18.90 9.17
N LYS A 132 -5.72 19.02 7.97
CA LYS A 132 -5.92 18.05 6.88
C LYS A 132 -5.30 16.71 7.23
N ALA A 133 -4.11 16.70 7.83
CA ALA A 133 -3.46 15.48 8.28
C ALA A 133 -4.35 14.73 9.28
N GLU A 134 -4.87 15.43 10.28
CA GLU A 134 -5.76 14.87 11.31
C GLU A 134 -7.02 14.26 10.67
N MET A 135 -7.66 14.99 9.76
CA MET A 135 -8.87 14.53 9.06
C MET A 135 -8.63 13.22 8.33
N PHE A 136 -7.56 13.12 7.53
CA PHE A 136 -7.27 11.91 6.75
C PHE A 136 -6.84 10.75 7.63
N LEU A 137 -6.02 10.99 8.66
CA LEU A 137 -5.58 9.95 9.60
C LEU A 137 -6.76 9.40 10.43
N LYS A 138 -7.63 10.27 10.94
CA LYS A 138 -8.86 9.85 11.66
C LYS A 138 -9.79 9.06 10.75
N LYS A 139 -9.95 9.47 9.49
CA LYS A 139 -10.72 8.69 8.50
C LYS A 139 -10.11 7.30 8.28
N ALA A 140 -8.78 7.20 8.14
CA ALA A 140 -8.12 5.91 8.01
C ALA A 140 -8.36 5.01 9.23
N LEU A 141 -8.26 5.56 10.44
CA LEU A 141 -8.47 4.84 11.68
C LEU A 141 -9.91 4.38 11.87
N SER A 142 -10.90 5.19 11.47
CA SER A 142 -12.33 4.85 11.57
C SER A 142 -12.72 3.66 10.68
N LEU A 143 -12.03 3.45 9.58
CA LEU A 143 -12.31 2.35 8.65
C LEU A 143 -11.82 0.99 9.15
N PHE A 144 -10.79 0.96 10.00
CA PHE A 144 -10.14 -0.29 10.42
C PHE A 144 -10.10 -0.51 11.94
N GLY A 145 -10.51 0.46 12.74
CA GLY A 145 -10.59 0.37 14.21
C GLY A 145 -9.24 0.25 14.92
N SER A 146 -8.33 -0.58 14.39
CA SER A 146 -7.02 -0.90 14.93
C SER A 146 -5.99 -0.90 13.80
N PHE A 147 -5.11 0.09 13.79
CA PHE A 147 -4.07 0.22 12.77
C PHE A 147 -2.87 0.99 13.35
N HIS A 148 -1.87 0.24 13.84
CA HIS A 148 -0.71 0.81 14.54
C HIS A 148 -0.03 1.95 13.76
N LEU A 149 0.15 1.83 12.43
CA LEU A 149 0.75 2.88 11.60
C LEU A 149 -0.02 4.20 11.69
N VAL A 150 -1.35 4.15 11.59
CA VAL A 150 -2.20 5.35 11.66
C VAL A 150 -2.18 5.92 13.07
N SER A 151 -2.22 5.07 14.08
CA SER A 151 -2.13 5.49 15.48
C SER A 151 -0.78 6.16 15.77
N THR A 152 0.32 5.60 15.27
CA THR A 152 1.64 6.24 15.39
C THR A 152 1.68 7.61 14.69
N ASN A 153 1.14 7.71 13.47
CA ASN A 153 1.12 8.98 12.74
C ASN A 153 0.22 10.04 13.42
N LEU A 154 -0.89 9.63 14.04
CA LEU A 154 -1.70 10.54 14.88
C LEU A 154 -0.92 10.97 16.12
N GLY A 155 -0.20 10.06 16.77
CA GLY A 155 0.70 10.37 17.87
C GLY A 155 1.77 11.40 17.47
N GLU A 156 2.42 11.20 16.32
CA GLU A 156 3.40 12.15 15.79
C GLU A 156 2.77 13.52 15.47
N LEU A 157 1.60 13.52 14.86
CA LEU A 157 0.85 14.74 14.55
C LEU A 157 0.58 15.57 15.81
N TYR A 158 0.04 14.96 16.86
CA TYR A 158 -0.26 15.64 18.10
C TYR A 158 1.00 16.05 18.86
N PHE A 159 2.07 15.26 18.81
CA PHE A 159 3.37 15.64 19.33
C PHE A 159 3.91 16.93 18.68
N LYS A 160 3.86 17.01 17.33
CA LYS A 160 4.25 18.22 16.59
C LYS A 160 3.41 19.45 16.96
N GLN A 161 2.17 19.26 17.33
CA GLN A 161 1.28 20.31 17.84
C GLN A 161 1.46 20.60 19.34
N LYS A 162 2.39 19.92 20.04
CA LYS A 162 2.60 19.97 21.49
C LYS A 162 1.38 19.53 22.31
N ARG A 163 0.49 18.76 21.71
CA ARG A 163 -0.70 18.14 22.34
C ARG A 163 -0.28 16.79 22.94
N TYR A 164 0.56 16.82 23.96
CA TYR A 164 1.28 15.66 24.48
C TYR A 164 0.36 14.56 25.03
N SER A 165 -0.72 14.93 25.72
CA SER A 165 -1.70 13.97 26.24
C SER A 165 -2.37 13.14 25.13
N GLU A 166 -2.72 13.80 24.03
CA GLU A 166 -3.34 13.13 22.87
C GLU A 166 -2.31 12.30 22.13
N ALA A 167 -1.08 12.81 21.99
CA ALA A 167 0.04 12.04 21.43
C ALA A 167 0.25 10.73 22.20
N MET A 168 0.33 10.78 23.52
CA MET A 168 0.47 9.61 24.41
C MET A 168 -0.66 8.60 24.19
N THR A 169 -1.90 9.09 24.10
CA THR A 169 -3.09 8.25 23.88
C THR A 169 -2.96 7.42 22.59
N TYR A 170 -2.57 8.06 21.50
CA TYR A 170 -2.46 7.37 20.20
C TYR A 170 -1.21 6.50 20.11
N LEU A 171 -0.09 6.90 20.70
CA LEU A 171 1.11 6.05 20.77
C LEU A 171 0.86 4.79 21.60
N ASN A 172 0.18 4.90 22.74
CA ASN A 172 -0.23 3.72 23.51
C ASN A 172 -1.21 2.83 22.75
N LYS A 173 -2.12 3.40 21.95
CA LYS A 173 -2.99 2.63 21.07
C LYS A 173 -2.18 1.88 20.02
N SER A 174 -1.16 2.51 19.45
CA SER A 174 -0.25 1.83 18.51
C SER A 174 0.46 0.63 19.15
N LEU A 175 1.00 0.78 20.37
CA LEU A 175 1.68 -0.31 21.09
C LEU A 175 0.72 -1.45 21.48
N LYS A 176 -0.55 -1.14 21.74
CA LYS A 176 -1.57 -2.17 21.97
C LYS A 176 -1.75 -3.06 20.72
N ASP A 177 -1.70 -2.47 19.54
CA ASP A 177 -1.86 -3.18 18.27
C ASP A 177 -0.56 -3.87 17.84
N MET A 178 0.59 -3.23 18.06
CA MET A 178 1.92 -3.75 17.70
C MET A 178 2.96 -3.32 18.76
N PRO A 179 3.17 -4.11 19.83
CA PRO A 179 4.05 -3.76 20.94
C PRO A 179 5.52 -3.57 20.55
N SER A 180 5.96 -4.17 19.44
CA SER A 180 7.35 -4.10 18.95
C SER A 180 7.54 -3.16 17.76
N PHE A 181 6.68 -2.15 17.58
CA PHE A 181 6.81 -1.22 16.45
C PHE A 181 7.83 -0.11 16.75
N PRO A 182 9.04 -0.13 16.14
CA PRO A 182 10.13 0.77 16.50
C PRO A 182 9.76 2.27 16.41
N PRO A 183 9.05 2.76 15.37
CA PRO A 183 8.70 4.18 15.28
C PRO A 183 7.90 4.70 16.48
N THR A 184 7.04 3.86 17.08
CA THR A 184 6.24 4.26 18.24
C THR A 184 7.13 4.44 19.48
N HIS A 185 8.08 3.53 19.73
CA HIS A 185 9.03 3.66 20.83
C HIS A 185 9.91 4.91 20.69
N ARG A 186 10.37 5.24 19.48
CA ARG A 186 11.10 6.48 19.22
C ARG A 186 10.27 7.71 19.61
N LEU A 187 9.01 7.77 19.17
CA LEU A 187 8.12 8.90 19.46
C LEU A 187 7.76 9.00 20.94
N LEU A 188 7.60 7.86 21.64
CA LEU A 188 7.40 7.87 23.09
C LEU A 188 8.64 8.38 23.81
N GLY A 189 9.83 7.99 23.40
CA GLY A 189 11.07 8.55 23.93
C GLY A 189 11.16 10.06 23.76
N GLU A 190 10.86 10.57 22.56
CA GLU A 190 10.82 12.01 22.28
C GLU A 190 9.75 12.74 23.12
N LEU A 191 8.59 12.11 23.31
CA LEU A 191 7.51 12.65 24.13
C LEU A 191 7.89 12.72 25.61
N HIS A 192 8.42 11.64 26.18
CA HIS A 192 8.91 11.62 27.56
C HIS A 192 10.00 12.65 27.79
N GLN A 193 10.94 12.77 26.86
CA GLN A 193 12.00 13.78 26.91
C GLN A 193 11.41 15.21 26.91
N ALA A 194 10.41 15.49 26.06
CA ALA A 194 9.75 16.78 26.01
C ALA A 194 8.99 17.14 27.31
N GLU A 195 8.56 16.13 28.08
CA GLU A 195 7.91 16.28 29.37
C GLU A 195 8.89 16.24 30.57
N GLY A 196 10.20 16.13 30.30
CA GLY A 196 11.24 16.08 31.33
C GLY A 196 11.42 14.73 32.03
N ARG A 197 10.79 13.67 31.52
CA ARG A 197 10.83 12.30 32.07
C ARG A 197 11.96 11.52 31.42
N MET A 198 13.19 11.79 31.85
CA MET A 198 14.39 11.29 31.19
C MET A 198 14.57 9.76 31.33
N ASP A 199 14.26 9.18 32.49
CA ASP A 199 14.38 7.74 32.71
C ASP A 199 13.45 6.92 31.80
N GLU A 200 12.22 7.40 31.59
CA GLU A 200 11.27 6.80 30.67
C GLU A 200 11.70 6.99 29.21
N ALA A 201 12.22 8.16 28.88
CA ALA A 201 12.75 8.42 27.54
C ALA A 201 13.90 7.46 27.19
N ASP A 202 14.85 7.25 28.10
CA ASP A 202 15.99 6.35 27.89
C ASP A 202 15.57 4.88 27.72
N LYS A 203 14.54 4.44 28.43
CA LYS A 203 13.95 3.10 28.26
C LYS A 203 13.38 2.94 26.86
N GLU A 204 12.58 3.90 26.40
CA GLU A 204 11.95 3.85 25.08
C GLU A 204 12.97 3.92 23.94
N PHE A 205 14.02 4.77 24.06
CA PHE A 205 15.10 4.83 23.07
C PHE A 205 15.95 3.55 23.06
N SER A 206 16.12 2.88 24.19
CA SER A 206 16.81 1.60 24.26
C SER A 206 16.02 0.50 23.53
N LEU A 207 14.71 0.41 23.77
CA LEU A 207 13.81 -0.49 23.05
C LEU A 207 13.81 -0.22 21.56
N PHE A 208 13.73 1.05 21.15
CA PHE A 208 13.82 1.44 19.75
C PHE A 208 15.08 0.89 19.07
N LYS A 209 16.26 1.06 19.71
CA LYS A 209 17.54 0.57 19.20
C LYS A 209 17.57 -0.96 19.10
N GLU A 210 17.12 -1.66 20.13
CA GLU A 210 17.05 -3.11 20.15
C GLU A 210 16.17 -3.67 19.03
N LEU A 211 14.98 -3.09 18.85
CA LEU A 211 14.03 -3.52 17.83
C LEU A 211 14.52 -3.24 16.40
N GLN A 212 15.25 -2.14 16.19
CA GLN A 212 15.90 -1.86 14.90
C GLN A 212 16.99 -2.89 14.54
N LEU A 213 17.73 -3.39 15.51
CA LEU A 213 18.75 -4.41 15.26
C LEU A 213 18.14 -5.77 14.89
N LYS A 214 16.99 -6.11 15.47
CA LYS A 214 16.26 -7.36 15.18
C LYS A 214 15.53 -7.36 13.83
N SER A 215 15.33 -6.18 13.22
CA SER A 215 14.61 -6.03 11.94
C SER A 215 15.52 -6.03 10.69
N LYS A 216 16.83 -6.12 10.87
CA LYS A 216 17.86 -6.26 9.82
C LYS A 216 18.21 -7.71 9.58
#